data_5b6118d76a15303ebd0b28063da2fa68
#
_entry.id   5b6118d76a15303ebd0b28063da2fa68
#
_cell.length_a   1.000
_cell.length_b   1.000
_cell.length_c   1.000
_cell.angle_alpha   90.00
_cell.angle_beta   90.00
_cell.angle_gamma   90.00
#
_symmetry.space_group_name_H-M   'P 1'
#
loop_
_entity.id
_entity.type
_entity.pdbx_description
1 polymer ?
#
loop_
_entity_poly.entity_id
_entity_poly.type
_entity_poly.pdbx_seq_one_letter_code
_entity_poly.pdbx_strand_id
1 'polypeptide(L)'
;MSKDDKPATTPAPAPAVPASLPEELLPVYDWYREKGQKLIYAALAVLIVVLAAFALMRHRASRADEASTALLSAEGVEGLENLNGQYGSTRLGPLIRIRLAKAYFAAGSYKEARTTYEDFLKSHSQHELADIAKIGLASTLEAERAFGEAEREFATFAQANPNHYLYPVAIMGQARCLAAEARKPEAFDLLDRLMVAKANTPWEAMAKDLRGVIERFEGFKSRSIFDQMEAAAKDLAVPSDTALNEGLLDIPVHATATGGVVETEAPNAN
;
A
#
# COMPACT_ATOMS: atom_id res chain seq x y z
N MET A 1 -41.82 -22.59 -65.81
CA MET A 1 -40.43 -22.63 -66.23
C MET A 1 -40.12 -21.29 -66.87
N SER A 2 -39.46 -20.43 -66.16
CA SER A 2 -38.93 -19.21 -66.71
C SER A 2 -37.60 -18.95 -66.01
N LYS A 3 -36.53 -18.87 -66.79
CA LYS A 3 -35.14 -18.72 -66.41
C LYS A 3 -34.91 -17.30 -65.90
N ASP A 4 -34.26 -17.21 -64.77
CA ASP A 4 -33.72 -15.99 -64.22
C ASP A 4 -32.59 -15.44 -65.08
N ASP A 5 -32.88 -14.38 -65.86
CA ASP A 5 -31.87 -13.55 -66.49
C ASP A 5 -31.28 -12.55 -65.43
N LYS A 6 -30.13 -12.92 -64.92
CA LYS A 6 -29.32 -12.02 -64.10
C LYS A 6 -28.61 -11.03 -65.05
N PRO A 7 -28.81 -9.71 -64.93
CA PRO A 7 -28.11 -8.76 -65.78
C PRO A 7 -26.60 -8.82 -65.52
N ALA A 8 -25.84 -9.00 -66.57
CA ALA A 8 -24.36 -8.94 -66.56
C ALA A 8 -23.92 -7.52 -66.15
N THR A 9 -23.29 -7.44 -65.03
CA THR A 9 -22.69 -6.17 -64.56
C THR A 9 -21.46 -5.92 -65.47
N THR A 10 -21.61 -4.98 -66.39
CA THR A 10 -20.48 -4.50 -67.23
C THR A 10 -19.43 -3.91 -66.30
N PRO A 11 -18.15 -4.36 -66.32
CA PRO A 11 -17.10 -3.76 -65.55
C PRO A 11 -16.90 -2.30 -65.95
N ALA A 12 -16.82 -1.43 -64.97
CA ALA A 12 -16.59 0.00 -65.19
C ALA A 12 -15.32 0.21 -66.02
N PRO A 13 -15.35 1.14 -67.01
CA PRO A 13 -14.19 1.38 -67.85
C PRO A 13 -13.00 1.80 -67.01
N ALA A 14 -11.86 1.16 -67.24
CA ALA A 14 -10.61 1.50 -66.57
C ALA A 14 -10.25 2.98 -66.84
N PRO A 15 -9.83 3.73 -65.80
CA PRO A 15 -9.45 5.13 -66.00
C PRO A 15 -8.36 5.26 -67.05
N ALA A 16 -8.58 6.15 -68.04
CA ALA A 16 -7.68 6.35 -69.16
C ALA A 16 -6.28 6.81 -68.67
N VAL A 17 -5.23 6.24 -69.27
CA VAL A 17 -3.85 6.65 -69.07
C VAL A 17 -3.72 8.11 -69.49
N PRO A 18 -3.14 9.03 -68.70
CA PRO A 18 -2.93 10.43 -69.11
C PRO A 18 -2.05 10.45 -70.37
N ALA A 19 -2.53 11.12 -71.43
CA ALA A 19 -1.90 11.15 -72.76
C ALA A 19 -0.50 11.84 -72.83
N SER A 20 0.08 12.21 -71.65
CA SER A 20 1.35 12.98 -71.55
C SER A 20 2.48 12.24 -70.81
N LEU A 21 2.32 10.92 -70.50
CA LEU A 21 3.39 10.17 -69.85
C LEU A 21 4.42 9.69 -70.90
N PRO A 22 5.73 9.92 -70.67
CA PRO A 22 6.79 9.32 -71.50
C PRO A 22 6.67 7.81 -71.46
N GLU A 23 6.94 7.12 -72.59
CA GLU A 23 6.87 5.65 -72.72
C GLU A 23 7.72 4.92 -71.67
N GLU A 24 8.81 5.53 -71.21
CA GLU A 24 9.71 5.01 -70.20
C GLU A 24 9.03 4.88 -68.81
N LEU A 25 7.97 5.68 -68.53
CA LEU A 25 7.25 5.68 -67.27
C LEU A 25 6.01 4.77 -67.26
N LEU A 26 5.62 4.25 -68.40
CA LEU A 26 4.45 3.34 -68.51
C LEU A 26 4.57 2.09 -67.58
N PRO A 27 5.71 1.36 -67.54
CA PRO A 27 5.82 0.21 -66.64
C PRO A 27 5.77 0.56 -65.18
N VAL A 28 6.25 1.75 -64.78
CA VAL A 28 6.15 2.25 -63.40
C VAL A 28 4.71 2.64 -63.06
N TYR A 29 3.99 3.21 -64.02
CA TYR A 29 2.57 3.57 -63.84
C TYR A 29 1.69 2.35 -63.74
N ASP A 30 1.92 1.31 -64.55
CA ASP A 30 1.16 0.04 -64.51
C ASP A 30 1.46 -0.73 -63.22
N TRP A 31 2.71 -0.80 -62.79
CA TRP A 31 3.08 -1.35 -61.49
C TRP A 31 2.43 -0.60 -60.34
N TYR A 32 2.43 0.74 -60.39
CA TYR A 32 1.78 1.59 -59.39
C TYR A 32 0.27 1.36 -59.37
N ARG A 33 -0.36 1.23 -60.48
CA ARG A 33 -1.80 0.97 -60.60
C ARG A 33 -2.20 -0.43 -60.10
N GLU A 34 -1.36 -1.41 -60.31
CA GLU A 34 -1.64 -2.80 -59.93
C GLU A 34 -1.32 -3.10 -58.46
N LYS A 35 -0.21 -2.57 -57.97
CA LYS A 35 0.31 -2.82 -56.61
C LYS A 35 0.40 -1.56 -55.74
N GLY A 36 0.55 -0.39 -56.31
CA GLY A 36 0.79 0.86 -55.64
C GLY A 36 -0.33 1.26 -54.68
N GLN A 37 -1.59 1.05 -55.05
CA GLN A 37 -2.71 1.33 -54.15
C GLN A 37 -2.64 0.49 -52.89
N LYS A 38 -2.32 -0.79 -52.97
CA LYS A 38 -2.16 -1.69 -51.83
C LYS A 38 -0.99 -1.28 -50.95
N LEU A 39 0.11 -0.83 -51.55
CA LEU A 39 1.28 -0.31 -50.83
C LEU A 39 0.99 1.01 -50.14
N ILE A 40 0.25 1.91 -50.76
CA ILE A 40 -0.17 3.18 -50.14
C ILE A 40 -1.09 2.92 -48.96
N TYR A 41 -2.09 2.03 -49.09
CA TYR A 41 -2.95 1.66 -47.96
C TYR A 41 -2.17 0.98 -46.86
N ALA A 42 -1.21 0.12 -47.17
CA ALA A 42 -0.32 -0.50 -46.18
C ALA A 42 0.55 0.56 -45.48
N ALA A 43 1.16 1.47 -46.23
CA ALA A 43 1.96 2.57 -45.65
C ALA A 43 1.11 3.51 -44.80
N LEU A 44 -0.12 3.83 -45.24
CA LEU A 44 -1.04 4.65 -44.47
C LEU A 44 -1.47 3.96 -43.17
N ALA A 45 -1.75 2.65 -43.25
CA ALA A 45 -2.06 1.87 -42.04
C ALA A 45 -0.92 1.84 -41.06
N VAL A 46 0.32 1.63 -41.52
CA VAL A 46 1.53 1.70 -40.67
C VAL A 46 1.68 3.10 -40.07
N LEU A 47 1.49 4.15 -40.86
CA LEU A 47 1.57 5.55 -40.36
C LEU A 47 0.52 5.79 -39.27
N ILE A 48 -0.71 5.36 -39.45
CA ILE A 48 -1.78 5.50 -38.46
C ILE A 48 -1.40 4.77 -37.18
N VAL A 49 -0.87 3.54 -37.24
CA VAL A 49 -0.41 2.77 -36.09
C VAL A 49 0.74 3.50 -35.36
N VAL A 50 1.71 4.04 -36.12
CA VAL A 50 2.83 4.81 -35.53
C VAL A 50 2.33 6.07 -34.84
N LEU A 51 1.44 6.83 -35.49
CA LEU A 51 0.85 8.03 -34.92
C LEU A 51 0.01 7.72 -33.67
N ALA A 52 -0.78 6.65 -33.70
CA ALA A 52 -1.54 6.21 -32.56
C ALA A 52 -0.63 5.78 -31.38
N ALA A 53 0.43 5.03 -31.67
CA ALA A 53 1.43 4.65 -30.67
C ALA A 53 2.13 5.88 -30.09
N PHE A 54 2.51 6.83 -30.92
CA PHE A 54 3.13 8.09 -30.49
C PHE A 54 2.17 8.94 -29.62
N ALA A 55 0.91 9.07 -30.01
CA ALA A 55 -0.11 9.76 -29.24
C ALA A 55 -0.33 9.11 -27.86
N LEU A 56 -0.39 7.76 -27.83
CA LEU A 56 -0.49 7.00 -26.58
C LEU A 56 0.72 7.18 -25.68
N MET A 57 1.94 7.15 -26.24
CA MET A 57 3.17 7.42 -25.47
C MET A 57 3.17 8.82 -24.88
N ARG A 58 2.83 9.82 -25.70
CA ARG A 58 2.76 11.22 -25.25
C ARG A 58 1.71 11.43 -24.17
N HIS A 59 0.53 10.82 -24.34
CA HIS A 59 -0.53 10.87 -23.30
C HIS A 59 -0.09 10.21 -22.00
N ARG A 60 0.59 9.04 -22.07
CA ARG A 60 1.14 8.38 -20.87
C ARG A 60 2.21 9.22 -20.18
N ALA A 61 3.08 9.89 -20.94
CA ALA A 61 4.10 10.78 -20.40
C ALA A 61 3.47 12.00 -19.69
N SER A 62 2.52 12.67 -20.33
CA SER A 62 1.80 13.81 -19.73
C SER A 62 1.10 13.40 -18.41
N ARG A 63 0.43 12.26 -18.38
CA ARG A 63 -0.20 11.76 -17.15
C ARG A 63 0.81 11.41 -16.06
N ALA A 64 2.01 11.00 -16.40
CA ALA A 64 3.07 10.75 -15.41
C ALA A 64 3.61 12.06 -14.82
N ASP A 65 3.73 13.12 -15.64
CA ASP A 65 4.15 14.44 -15.16
C ASP A 65 3.08 15.07 -14.25
N GLU A 66 1.81 14.97 -14.63
CA GLU A 66 0.68 15.37 -13.78
C GLU A 66 0.67 14.60 -12.44
N ALA A 67 0.87 13.28 -12.51
CA ALA A 67 0.95 12.42 -11.32
C ALA A 67 2.10 12.81 -10.40
N SER A 68 3.26 13.20 -10.96
CA SER A 68 4.42 13.62 -10.16
C SER A 68 4.13 14.91 -9.38
N THR A 69 3.51 15.89 -10.03
CA THR A 69 3.10 17.15 -9.40
C THR A 69 2.02 16.91 -8.34
N ALA A 70 1.00 16.12 -8.66
CA ALA A 70 -0.06 15.76 -7.74
C ALA A 70 0.46 14.97 -6.52
N LEU A 71 1.49 14.11 -6.71
CA LEU A 71 2.11 13.36 -5.63
C LEU A 71 2.87 14.23 -4.63
N LEU A 72 3.41 15.38 -5.07
CA LEU A 72 4.06 16.34 -4.18
C LEU A 72 3.06 17.10 -3.30
N SER A 73 1.84 17.30 -3.79
CA SER A 73 0.77 18.01 -3.08
C SER A 73 -0.20 17.08 -2.35
N ALA A 74 -0.12 15.76 -2.57
CA ALA A 74 -1.02 14.82 -1.91
C ALA A 74 -0.63 14.65 -0.44
N GLU A 75 -1.55 15.01 0.45
CA GLU A 75 -1.42 14.87 1.89
C GLU A 75 -2.43 13.86 2.44
N GLY A 76 -2.00 13.10 3.44
CA GLY A 76 -2.86 12.14 4.13
C GLY A 76 -3.29 10.94 3.29
N VAL A 77 -4.16 10.13 3.87
CA VAL A 77 -4.68 8.90 3.24
C VAL A 77 -5.59 9.25 2.07
N GLU A 78 -6.56 10.13 2.27
CA GLU A 78 -7.57 10.48 1.26
C GLU A 78 -6.95 11.05 -0.02
N GLY A 79 -5.96 11.95 0.12
CA GLY A 79 -5.23 12.51 -1.04
C GLY A 79 -4.51 11.43 -1.84
N LEU A 80 -3.89 10.45 -1.15
CA LEU A 80 -3.18 9.34 -1.79
C LEU A 80 -4.13 8.28 -2.38
N GLU A 81 -5.29 8.04 -1.81
CA GLU A 81 -6.35 7.20 -2.38
C GLU A 81 -6.86 7.77 -3.71
N ASN A 82 -7.22 9.05 -3.70
CA ASN A 82 -7.64 9.76 -4.91
C ASN A 82 -6.55 9.70 -5.99
N LEU A 83 -5.31 9.93 -5.61
CA LEU A 83 -4.16 9.87 -6.51
C LEU A 83 -3.97 8.46 -7.08
N ASN A 84 -4.10 7.43 -6.25
CA ASN A 84 -4.00 6.04 -6.70
C ASN A 84 -5.14 5.68 -7.66
N GLY A 85 -6.36 6.16 -7.42
CA GLY A 85 -7.50 5.98 -8.32
C GLY A 85 -7.25 6.61 -9.70
N GLN A 86 -6.68 7.80 -9.76
CA GLN A 86 -6.45 8.55 -11.00
C GLN A 86 -5.20 8.09 -11.76
N TYR A 87 -4.10 7.82 -11.05
CA TYR A 87 -2.76 7.62 -11.62
C TYR A 87 -2.13 6.27 -11.27
N GLY A 88 -2.85 5.37 -10.58
CA GLY A 88 -2.34 4.06 -10.17
C GLY A 88 -1.93 3.13 -11.33
N SER A 89 -2.42 3.40 -12.56
CA SER A 89 -2.02 2.69 -13.79
C SER A 89 -0.85 3.35 -14.53
N THR A 90 -0.35 4.49 -14.06
CA THR A 90 0.80 5.18 -14.66
C THR A 90 2.12 4.57 -14.19
N ARG A 91 3.23 5.03 -14.77
CA ARG A 91 4.59 4.64 -14.34
C ARG A 91 4.85 4.94 -12.85
N LEU A 92 4.18 5.93 -12.28
CA LEU A 92 4.29 6.29 -10.86
C LEU A 92 3.35 5.49 -9.94
N GLY A 93 2.43 4.69 -10.50
CA GLY A 93 1.49 3.89 -9.73
C GLY A 93 2.12 3.04 -8.62
N PRO A 94 3.23 2.33 -8.87
CA PRO A 94 3.95 1.59 -7.83
C PRO A 94 4.39 2.48 -6.65
N LEU A 95 4.95 3.66 -6.94
CA LEU A 95 5.37 4.61 -5.91
C LEU A 95 4.19 5.17 -5.12
N ILE A 96 3.08 5.50 -5.81
CA ILE A 96 1.86 6.00 -5.18
C ILE A 96 1.31 4.95 -4.20
N ARG A 97 1.26 3.67 -4.59
CA ARG A 97 0.80 2.57 -3.72
C ARG A 97 1.68 2.38 -2.49
N ILE A 98 2.99 2.45 -2.63
CA ILE A 98 3.90 2.37 -1.47
C ILE A 98 3.69 3.56 -0.52
N ARG A 99 3.50 4.77 -1.05
CA ARG A 99 3.17 5.95 -0.23
C ARG A 99 1.82 5.80 0.47
N LEU A 100 0.82 5.30 -0.23
CA LEU A 100 -0.50 5.04 0.33
C LEU A 100 -0.45 4.01 1.46
N ALA A 101 0.25 2.88 1.25
CA ALA A 101 0.44 1.87 2.30
C ALA A 101 1.12 2.45 3.54
N LYS A 102 2.15 3.29 3.35
CA LYS A 102 2.80 4.02 4.45
C LYS A 102 1.86 5.00 5.16
N ALA A 103 1.00 5.69 4.41
CA ALA A 103 0.03 6.62 4.98
C ALA A 103 -1.02 5.88 5.83
N TYR A 104 -1.55 4.75 5.35
CA TYR A 104 -2.41 3.87 6.14
C TYR A 104 -1.72 3.40 7.42
N PHE A 105 -0.46 2.96 7.32
CA PHE A 105 0.31 2.55 8.49
C PHE A 105 0.44 3.68 9.51
N ALA A 106 0.80 4.89 9.05
CA ALA A 106 0.94 6.08 9.91
C ALA A 106 -0.38 6.52 10.54
N ALA A 107 -1.51 6.29 9.86
CA ALA A 107 -2.85 6.54 10.36
C ALA A 107 -3.37 5.46 11.33
N GLY A 108 -2.60 4.37 11.54
CA GLY A 108 -3.04 3.23 12.36
C GLY A 108 -3.99 2.27 11.65
N SER A 109 -4.30 2.50 10.36
CA SER A 109 -5.12 1.64 9.51
C SER A 109 -4.30 0.45 9.00
N TYR A 110 -3.86 -0.40 9.93
CA TYR A 110 -2.90 -1.46 9.63
C TYR A 110 -3.45 -2.50 8.65
N LYS A 111 -4.74 -2.80 8.71
CA LYS A 111 -5.38 -3.76 7.82
C LYS A 111 -5.35 -3.28 6.36
N GLU A 112 -5.63 -2.01 6.13
CA GLU A 112 -5.56 -1.37 4.82
C GLU A 112 -4.11 -1.27 4.33
N ALA A 113 -3.16 -0.95 5.21
CA ALA A 113 -1.74 -0.95 4.92
C ALA A 113 -1.27 -2.34 4.47
N ARG A 114 -1.61 -3.39 5.23
CA ARG A 114 -1.31 -4.79 4.90
C ARG A 114 -1.82 -5.17 3.52
N THR A 115 -3.11 -4.97 3.27
CA THR A 115 -3.73 -5.29 1.98
C THR A 115 -3.03 -4.56 0.83
N THR A 116 -2.71 -3.28 1.02
CA THR A 116 -2.03 -2.47 0.00
C THR A 116 -0.62 -2.98 -0.30
N TYR A 117 0.16 -3.38 0.73
CA TYR A 117 1.48 -4.00 0.52
C TYR A 117 1.39 -5.36 -0.14
N GLU A 118 0.45 -6.23 0.28
CA GLU A 118 0.23 -7.54 -0.32
C GLU A 118 -0.14 -7.44 -1.81
N ASP A 119 -1.06 -6.54 -2.17
CA ASP A 119 -1.47 -6.30 -3.56
C ASP A 119 -0.35 -5.70 -4.40
N PHE A 120 0.48 -4.85 -3.79
CA PHE A 120 1.70 -4.38 -4.44
C PHE A 120 2.63 -5.55 -4.75
N LEU A 121 2.92 -6.41 -3.78
CA LEU A 121 3.84 -7.54 -3.95
C LEU A 121 3.32 -8.58 -4.94
N LYS A 122 2.00 -8.82 -4.99
CA LYS A 122 1.37 -9.71 -6.01
C LYS A 122 1.59 -9.19 -7.42
N SER A 123 1.46 -7.89 -7.64
CA SER A 123 1.49 -7.29 -8.98
C SER A 123 2.88 -6.78 -9.40
N HIS A 124 3.79 -6.52 -8.45
CA HIS A 124 5.07 -5.86 -8.66
C HIS A 124 6.22 -6.53 -7.90
N SER A 125 6.23 -7.86 -7.81
CA SER A 125 7.23 -8.64 -7.04
C SER A 125 8.68 -8.41 -7.48
N GLN A 126 8.91 -8.01 -8.73
CA GLN A 126 10.23 -7.74 -9.30
C GLN A 126 10.55 -6.24 -9.42
N HIS A 127 9.68 -5.37 -8.88
CA HIS A 127 9.89 -3.94 -8.92
C HIS A 127 10.95 -3.53 -7.88
N GLU A 128 11.73 -2.48 -8.17
CA GLU A 128 12.75 -1.93 -7.26
C GLU A 128 12.21 -1.54 -5.86
N LEU A 129 10.91 -1.26 -5.74
CA LEU A 129 10.25 -0.97 -4.47
C LEU A 129 9.73 -2.23 -3.74
N ALA A 130 9.91 -3.44 -4.30
CA ALA A 130 9.38 -4.67 -3.71
C ALA A 130 10.00 -4.94 -2.33
N ASP A 131 11.27 -4.65 -2.15
CA ASP A 131 11.95 -4.87 -0.87
C ASP A 131 11.47 -3.90 0.22
N ILE A 132 11.14 -2.67 -0.16
CA ILE A 132 10.49 -1.71 0.74
C ILE A 132 9.09 -2.20 1.13
N ALA A 133 8.34 -2.77 0.16
CA ALA A 133 7.01 -3.33 0.42
C ALA A 133 7.06 -4.53 1.36
N LYS A 134 8.04 -5.44 1.22
CA LYS A 134 8.24 -6.59 2.12
C LYS A 134 8.50 -6.14 3.57
N ILE A 135 9.40 -5.19 3.75
CA ILE A 135 9.70 -4.63 5.08
C ILE A 135 8.48 -3.87 5.64
N GLY A 136 7.75 -3.13 4.78
CA GLY A 136 6.51 -2.45 5.15
C GLY A 136 5.43 -3.42 5.60
N LEU A 137 5.25 -4.54 4.88
CA LEU A 137 4.32 -5.61 5.25
C LEU A 137 4.69 -6.24 6.60
N ALA A 138 5.96 -6.62 6.78
CA ALA A 138 6.44 -7.18 8.04
C ALA A 138 6.24 -6.21 9.22
N SER A 139 6.51 -4.91 9.02
CA SER A 139 6.27 -3.88 10.04
C SER A 139 4.78 -3.70 10.34
N THR A 140 3.92 -3.87 9.34
CA THR A 140 2.47 -3.80 9.52
C THR A 140 1.95 -4.98 10.32
N LEU A 141 2.44 -6.19 10.04
CA LEU A 141 2.13 -7.39 10.85
C LEU A 141 2.60 -7.24 12.30
N GLU A 142 3.78 -6.63 12.53
CA GLU A 142 4.27 -6.30 13.87
C GLU A 142 3.29 -5.35 14.59
N ALA A 143 2.80 -4.31 13.91
CA ALA A 143 1.85 -3.36 14.45
C ALA A 143 0.47 -3.98 14.75
N GLU A 144 0.03 -4.94 13.93
CA GLU A 144 -1.16 -5.78 14.17
C GLU A 144 -0.98 -6.79 15.32
N ARG A 145 0.21 -6.87 15.92
CA ARG A 145 0.62 -7.87 16.91
C ARG A 145 0.66 -9.30 16.39
N ALA A 146 0.71 -9.50 15.10
CA ALA A 146 0.94 -10.81 14.47
C ALA A 146 2.45 -11.13 14.48
N PHE A 147 3.04 -11.16 15.70
CA PHE A 147 4.49 -11.19 15.88
C PHE A 147 5.17 -12.37 15.23
N GLY A 148 4.57 -13.57 15.28
CA GLY A 148 5.15 -14.76 14.66
C GLY A 148 5.12 -14.73 13.13
N GLU A 149 4.14 -14.03 12.51
CA GLU A 149 4.13 -13.79 11.06
C GLU A 149 5.14 -12.73 10.68
N ALA A 150 5.17 -11.62 11.42
CA ALA A 150 6.13 -10.53 11.21
C ALA A 150 7.57 -11.02 11.33
N GLU A 151 7.87 -11.83 12.36
CA GLU A 151 9.20 -12.44 12.57
C GLU A 151 9.64 -13.23 11.34
N ARG A 152 8.77 -14.08 10.80
CA ARG A 152 9.06 -14.90 9.61
C ARG A 152 9.33 -14.05 8.37
N GLU A 153 8.55 -12.99 8.16
CA GLU A 153 8.74 -12.08 7.02
C GLU A 153 10.07 -11.33 7.13
N PHE A 154 10.40 -10.79 8.32
CA PHE A 154 11.68 -10.15 8.56
C PHE A 154 12.86 -11.12 8.39
N ALA A 155 12.75 -12.33 8.95
CA ALA A 155 13.79 -13.36 8.84
C ALA A 155 14.01 -13.79 7.39
N THR A 156 12.93 -14.04 6.65
CA THR A 156 12.99 -14.41 5.22
C THR A 156 13.69 -13.33 4.40
N PHE A 157 13.35 -12.06 4.64
CA PHE A 157 14.01 -10.95 3.97
C PHE A 157 15.50 -10.89 4.30
N ALA A 158 15.85 -10.97 5.58
CA ALA A 158 17.24 -10.88 6.03
C ALA A 158 18.11 -12.03 5.49
N GLN A 159 17.60 -13.26 5.49
CA GLN A 159 18.28 -14.43 4.96
C GLN A 159 18.54 -14.32 3.45
N ALA A 160 17.55 -13.85 2.70
CA ALA A 160 17.66 -13.69 1.25
C ALA A 160 18.59 -12.51 0.86
N ASN A 161 18.74 -11.50 1.71
CA ASN A 161 19.36 -10.21 1.37
C ASN A 161 20.40 -9.73 2.41
N PRO A 162 21.45 -10.51 2.73
CA PRO A 162 22.38 -10.20 3.84
C PRO A 162 23.20 -8.92 3.62
N ASN A 163 23.37 -8.50 2.37
CA ASN A 163 24.12 -7.29 2.00
C ASN A 163 23.23 -6.10 1.64
N HIS A 164 21.92 -6.24 1.74
CA HIS A 164 20.99 -5.18 1.38
C HIS A 164 20.99 -4.07 2.45
N TYR A 165 20.73 -2.82 2.02
CA TYR A 165 20.68 -1.67 2.95
C TYR A 165 19.57 -1.78 3.99
N LEU A 166 18.48 -2.52 3.72
CA LEU A 166 17.39 -2.80 4.65
C LEU A 166 17.66 -4.00 5.58
N TYR A 167 18.77 -4.72 5.40
CA TYR A 167 19.12 -5.86 6.25
C TYR A 167 19.12 -5.52 7.75
N PRO A 168 19.76 -4.42 8.19
CA PRO A 168 19.72 -4.06 9.61
C PRO A 168 18.30 -3.76 10.12
N VAL A 169 17.45 -3.17 9.29
CA VAL A 169 16.03 -2.89 9.62
C VAL A 169 15.27 -4.20 9.85
N ALA A 170 15.49 -5.18 8.96
CA ALA A 170 14.87 -6.50 9.08
C ALA A 170 15.32 -7.23 10.35
N ILE A 171 16.63 -7.26 10.67
CA ILE A 171 17.14 -7.88 11.89
C ILE A 171 16.57 -7.23 13.15
N MET A 172 16.52 -5.90 13.18
CA MET A 172 15.93 -5.19 14.32
C MET A 172 14.41 -5.43 14.44
N GLY A 173 13.69 -5.53 13.33
CA GLY A 173 12.28 -5.91 13.30
C GLY A 173 12.06 -7.32 13.84
N GLN A 174 12.86 -8.27 13.37
CA GLN A 174 12.84 -9.66 13.84
C GLN A 174 13.12 -9.72 15.36
N ALA A 175 14.11 -8.99 15.85
CA ALA A 175 14.44 -8.96 17.28
C ALA A 175 13.30 -8.38 18.13
N ARG A 176 12.56 -7.35 17.66
CA ARG A 176 11.39 -6.81 18.36
C ARG A 176 10.27 -7.85 18.43
N CYS A 177 10.01 -8.56 17.34
CA CYS A 177 8.99 -9.62 17.31
C CYS A 177 9.32 -10.75 18.26
N LEU A 178 10.57 -11.25 18.28
CA LEU A 178 11.04 -12.26 19.22
C LEU A 178 10.90 -11.80 20.68
N ALA A 179 11.25 -10.56 20.96
CA ALA A 179 11.09 -10.00 22.31
C ALA A 179 9.62 -9.92 22.73
N ALA A 180 8.71 -9.59 21.80
CA ALA A 180 7.27 -9.54 22.04
C ALA A 180 6.70 -10.95 22.34
N GLU A 181 7.31 -12.00 21.78
CA GLU A 181 7.00 -13.42 22.04
C GLU A 181 7.76 -13.99 23.27
N ALA A 182 8.38 -13.14 24.07
CA ALA A 182 9.19 -13.51 25.24
C ALA A 182 10.46 -14.33 24.91
N ARG A 183 10.92 -14.33 23.66
CA ARG A 183 12.14 -15.01 23.18
C ARG A 183 13.34 -14.06 23.20
N LYS A 184 13.55 -13.37 24.33
CA LYS A 184 14.62 -12.37 24.49
C LYS A 184 16.04 -12.90 24.19
N PRO A 185 16.44 -14.12 24.59
CA PRO A 185 17.79 -14.59 24.28
C PRO A 185 18.08 -14.64 22.79
N GLU A 186 17.11 -15.05 21.98
CA GLU A 186 17.24 -15.07 20.51
C GLU A 186 17.30 -13.66 19.93
N ALA A 187 16.51 -12.72 20.44
CA ALA A 187 16.56 -11.32 20.05
C ALA A 187 17.93 -10.70 20.34
N PHE A 188 18.53 -11.00 21.50
CA PHE A 188 19.86 -10.51 21.86
C PHE A 188 20.95 -11.09 20.96
N ASP A 189 20.91 -12.38 20.64
CA ASP A 189 21.87 -13.00 19.73
C ASP A 189 21.84 -12.35 18.34
N LEU A 190 20.64 -12.05 17.81
CA LEU A 190 20.51 -11.35 16.54
C LEU A 190 21.10 -9.93 16.59
N LEU A 191 20.81 -9.17 17.64
CA LEU A 191 21.32 -7.81 17.79
C LEU A 191 22.84 -7.78 18.03
N ASP A 192 23.37 -8.72 18.81
CA ASP A 192 24.80 -8.84 19.06
C ASP A 192 25.56 -9.16 17.77
N ARG A 193 25.06 -10.07 16.93
CA ARG A 193 25.59 -10.32 15.58
C ARG A 193 25.50 -9.10 14.67
N LEU A 194 24.40 -8.36 14.72
CA LEU A 194 24.25 -7.14 13.94
C LEU A 194 25.25 -6.07 14.34
N MET A 195 25.47 -5.87 15.65
CA MET A 195 26.46 -4.92 16.17
C MET A 195 27.86 -5.24 15.69
N VAL A 196 28.26 -6.53 15.71
CA VAL A 196 29.56 -6.96 15.18
C VAL A 196 29.65 -6.74 13.66
N ALA A 197 28.62 -7.13 12.91
CA ALA A 197 28.61 -7.01 11.44
C ALA A 197 28.55 -5.56 10.95
N LYS A 198 28.04 -4.64 11.74
CA LYS A 198 27.85 -3.22 11.41
C LYS A 198 28.61 -2.30 12.36
N ALA A 199 29.72 -2.78 12.92
CA ALA A 199 30.57 -2.01 13.83
C ALA A 199 30.99 -0.66 13.21
N ASN A 200 31.06 0.36 14.04
CA ASN A 200 31.38 1.75 13.66
C ASN A 200 30.39 2.39 12.65
N THR A 201 29.17 1.89 12.59
CA THR A 201 28.08 2.50 11.81
C THR A 201 26.93 2.94 12.72
N PRO A 202 26.02 3.83 12.25
CA PRO A 202 24.82 4.18 13.01
C PRO A 202 23.96 2.96 13.39
N TRP A 203 24.01 1.89 12.63
CA TRP A 203 23.26 0.66 12.90
C TRP A 203 23.70 -0.05 14.18
N GLU A 204 25.00 0.01 14.52
CA GLU A 204 25.51 -0.50 15.78
C GLU A 204 24.87 0.20 16.97
N ALA A 205 24.83 1.54 16.97
CA ALA A 205 24.21 2.32 18.01
C ALA A 205 22.70 2.02 18.14
N MET A 206 22.00 1.95 17.01
CA MET A 206 20.57 1.63 16.99
C MET A 206 20.28 0.22 17.53
N ALA A 207 21.10 -0.77 17.17
CA ALA A 207 20.98 -2.14 17.68
C ALA A 207 21.24 -2.21 19.18
N LYS A 208 22.25 -1.49 19.68
CA LYS A 208 22.56 -1.38 21.10
C LYS A 208 21.42 -0.73 21.90
N ASP A 209 20.85 0.36 21.38
CA ASP A 209 19.72 1.03 22.00
C ASP A 209 18.50 0.11 22.06
N LEU A 210 18.19 -0.57 20.94
CA LEU A 210 17.10 -1.55 20.88
C LEU A 210 17.31 -2.69 21.87
N ARG A 211 18.55 -3.21 21.99
CA ARG A 211 18.89 -4.25 22.97
C ARG A 211 18.57 -3.78 24.40
N GLY A 212 18.95 -2.55 24.75
CA GLY A 212 18.65 -1.97 26.05
C GLY A 212 17.13 -1.74 26.28
N VAL A 213 16.37 -1.45 25.21
CA VAL A 213 14.90 -1.38 25.31
C VAL A 213 14.31 -2.77 25.55
N ILE A 214 14.74 -3.79 24.80
CA ILE A 214 14.27 -5.18 24.97
C ILE A 214 14.63 -5.74 26.35
N GLU A 215 15.79 -5.40 26.88
CA GLU A 215 16.20 -5.83 28.23
C GLU A 215 15.20 -5.40 29.29
N ARG A 216 14.76 -4.14 29.23
CA ARG A 216 13.77 -3.55 30.15
C ARG A 216 12.32 -3.93 29.84
N PHE A 217 12.07 -4.44 28.64
CA PHE A 217 10.73 -4.81 28.21
C PHE A 217 10.26 -6.07 28.95
N GLU A 218 9.21 -5.98 29.74
CA GLU A 218 8.65 -7.10 30.51
C GLU A 218 7.66 -7.98 29.75
N GLY A 219 7.52 -7.74 28.46
CA GLY A 219 6.54 -8.39 27.59
C GLY A 219 5.21 -7.62 27.53
N PHE A 220 4.40 -7.92 26.55
CA PHE A 220 3.00 -7.51 26.57
C PHE A 220 2.29 -8.39 27.57
N LYS A 221 2.25 -7.95 28.83
CA LYS A 221 1.32 -8.54 29.80
C LYS A 221 -0.07 -8.22 29.25
N SER A 222 -0.68 -9.20 28.59
CA SER A 222 -2.10 -9.19 28.33
C SER A 222 -2.77 -9.32 29.70
N ARG A 223 -2.80 -8.24 30.46
CA ARG A 223 -3.78 -8.12 31.52
C ARG A 223 -5.10 -7.92 30.80
N SER A 224 -5.81 -9.04 30.63
CA SER A 224 -7.23 -9.00 30.35
C SER A 224 -7.85 -7.97 31.30
N ILE A 225 -8.81 -7.20 30.84
CA ILE A 225 -9.60 -6.32 31.74
C ILE A 225 -10.09 -7.14 32.94
N PHE A 226 -10.37 -8.41 32.75
CA PHE A 226 -10.71 -9.36 33.81
C PHE A 226 -9.56 -9.61 34.79
N ASP A 227 -8.31 -9.76 34.33
CA ASP A 227 -7.13 -9.91 35.20
C ASP A 227 -6.85 -8.62 35.99
N GLN A 228 -7.13 -7.45 35.39
CA GLN A 228 -7.02 -6.16 36.08
C GLN A 228 -8.14 -5.99 37.10
N MET A 229 -9.36 -6.41 36.78
CA MET A 229 -10.49 -6.38 37.71
C MET A 229 -10.28 -7.39 38.85
N GLU A 230 -9.76 -8.59 38.57
CA GLU A 230 -9.44 -9.59 39.61
C GLU A 230 -8.31 -9.13 40.50
N ALA A 231 -7.24 -8.47 39.98
CA ALA A 231 -6.19 -7.90 40.77
C ALA A 231 -6.72 -6.73 41.65
N ALA A 232 -7.54 -5.85 41.08
CA ALA A 232 -8.18 -4.77 41.81
C ALA A 232 -9.18 -5.28 42.85
N ALA A 233 -9.91 -6.34 42.54
CA ALA A 233 -10.80 -6.99 43.54
C ALA A 233 -10.03 -7.68 44.68
N LYS A 234 -8.83 -8.23 44.36
CA LYS A 234 -7.94 -8.77 45.40
C LYS A 234 -7.35 -7.69 46.32
N ASP A 235 -7.01 -6.53 45.76
CA ASP A 235 -6.52 -5.38 46.53
C ASP A 235 -7.65 -4.70 47.33
N LEU A 236 -8.92 -4.87 46.90
CA LEU A 236 -10.10 -4.38 47.61
C LEU A 236 -10.73 -5.44 48.54
N ALA A 237 -10.28 -6.69 48.49
CA ALA A 237 -10.66 -7.71 49.45
C ALA A 237 -9.97 -7.37 50.80
N VAL A 238 -10.66 -6.57 51.60
CA VAL A 238 -10.40 -6.41 53.03
C VAL A 238 -10.31 -7.78 53.64
N PRO A 239 -9.31 -8.08 54.51
CA PRO A 239 -9.21 -9.37 55.15
C PRO A 239 -10.50 -9.68 55.89
N SER A 240 -11.12 -10.76 55.49
CA SER A 240 -12.39 -11.25 56.02
C SER A 240 -12.14 -11.96 57.35
N ASP A 241 -11.51 -11.31 58.33
CA ASP A 241 -11.59 -11.74 59.70
C ASP A 241 -11.32 -10.55 60.62
N THR A 242 -12.32 -10.20 61.41
CA THR A 242 -12.32 -9.24 62.49
C THR A 242 -12.67 -7.78 62.09
N ALA A 243 -13.95 -7.48 61.86
CA ALA A 243 -14.57 -6.19 62.25
C ALA A 243 -15.93 -5.89 61.56
N LEU A 244 -16.78 -6.87 61.41
CA LEU A 244 -18.16 -6.61 60.94
C LEU A 244 -19.20 -7.03 62.01
N ASN A 245 -18.91 -6.92 63.27
CA ASN A 245 -19.90 -7.23 64.29
C ASN A 245 -20.08 -6.23 65.41
N GLU A 246 -19.64 -4.99 65.28
CA GLU A 246 -20.06 -3.91 66.20
C GLU A 246 -20.10 -2.57 65.46
N GLY A 247 -21.34 -2.08 65.14
CA GLY A 247 -21.50 -0.66 64.85
C GLY A 247 -22.32 -0.27 63.64
N LEU A 248 -23.24 -1.11 63.12
CA LEU A 248 -24.14 -0.66 62.05
C LEU A 248 -25.62 -0.79 62.43
N LEU A 249 -26.00 -0.24 63.57
CA LEU A 249 -27.40 0.00 63.95
C LEU A 249 -27.52 1.39 64.54
N ASP A 250 -27.37 2.45 63.74
CA ASP A 250 -27.94 3.76 64.01
C ASP A 250 -27.70 4.70 62.80
N ILE A 251 -28.49 4.56 61.79
CA ILE A 251 -28.72 5.61 60.80
C ILE A 251 -30.21 5.89 60.75
N PRO A 252 -30.69 7.04 61.29
CA PRO A 252 -32.11 7.42 61.19
C PRO A 252 -32.43 7.79 59.72
N VAL A 253 -33.41 7.09 59.22
CA VAL A 253 -34.00 7.35 57.89
C VAL A 253 -34.90 8.60 58.03
N HIS A 254 -34.43 9.76 57.60
CA HIS A 254 -35.32 10.90 57.32
C HIS A 254 -35.53 11.04 55.81
N ALA A 255 -36.69 10.59 55.39
CA ALA A 255 -37.26 10.92 54.07
C ALA A 255 -37.72 12.37 54.10
N THR A 256 -37.26 13.17 53.17
CA THR A 256 -38.01 14.31 52.68
C THR A 256 -37.76 14.45 51.18
N ALA A 257 -38.78 14.07 50.43
CA ALA A 257 -38.94 14.43 49.05
C ALA A 257 -39.34 15.91 48.98
N THR A 258 -38.61 16.71 48.23
CA THR A 258 -39.18 17.99 47.69
C THR A 258 -38.54 18.22 46.34
N GLY A 259 -39.41 18.24 45.33
CA GLY A 259 -39.10 18.56 43.94
C GLY A 259 -38.69 20.04 43.83
N GLY A 260 -37.79 20.28 42.92
CA GLY A 260 -37.39 21.60 42.46
C GLY A 260 -37.11 21.50 40.95
N VAL A 261 -38.10 21.95 40.18
CA VAL A 261 -37.96 22.22 38.76
C VAL A 261 -37.07 23.47 38.65
N VAL A 262 -35.96 23.36 37.91
CA VAL A 262 -35.16 24.52 37.54
C VAL A 262 -35.30 24.72 36.02
N GLU A 263 -36.06 25.79 35.70
CA GLU A 263 -36.11 26.39 34.37
C GLU A 263 -34.72 26.94 33.99
N THR A 264 -34.21 26.58 32.85
CA THR A 264 -33.05 27.21 32.26
C THR A 264 -33.45 28.28 31.28
N GLU A 265 -33.25 29.51 31.67
CA GLU A 265 -33.37 30.72 30.86
C GLU A 265 -32.11 30.86 29.97
N ALA A 266 -32.35 31.09 28.65
CA ALA A 266 -31.28 31.35 27.67
C ALA A 266 -30.90 32.85 27.72
N PRO A 267 -29.64 33.25 27.60
CA PRO A 267 -29.29 34.65 27.42
C PRO A 267 -29.33 35.07 25.95
N ASN A 268 -30.04 36.17 25.72
CA ASN A 268 -30.15 36.91 24.47
C ASN A 268 -28.84 37.53 24.03
N ALA A 269 -28.67 37.59 22.72
CA ALA A 269 -27.66 38.36 22.01
C ALA A 269 -27.84 39.88 22.18
N ASN A 270 -26.73 40.57 22.29
CA ASN A 270 -26.48 41.91 21.69
C ASN A 270 -24.98 42.01 21.37
#